data_7a3647d34ab71ab848578fd76938abdb
#
_entry.id   7a3647d34ab71ab848578fd76938abdb
#
_cell.length_a   1.000
_cell.length_b   1.000
_cell.length_c   1.000
_cell.angle_alpha   90.00
_cell.angle_beta   90.00
_cell.angle_gamma   90.00
#
_symmetry.space_group_name_H-M   'P 1'
#
loop_
_entity.id
_entity.type
_entity.pdbx_description
1 polymer ?
#
loop_
_entity_poly.entity_id
_entity_poly.type
_entity_poly.pdbx_seq_one_letter_code
_entity_poly.pdbx_strand_id
1 'polypeptide(L)'
;RQKKKTVGVIAIDPSSSRTGGALLGDRTRFLLDPTDDGVFVRSMAAKDFLGGLSELTFPTMVVMRSMFDFIIVETVGVGQSETNVKDVVDSVVLCVQPGSGDTIQFMKSGIFEIPDIIVITKSDIENLSNLTMSELNNSKNYFKSVNDWDIGVLKTSATKNYGFDRLYDEVCKRWVYLNSKNELVNQRIS
;
A
#
# COMPACT_ATOMS: atom_id res chain seq x y z
N ARG A 1 4.87 -13.77 -6.66
CA ARG A 1 5.37 -14.86 -7.54
C ARG A 1 4.90 -16.27 -7.12
N GLN A 2 4.75 -16.57 -5.83
CA GLN A 2 4.26 -17.89 -5.36
C GLN A 2 2.93 -18.31 -6.02
N LYS A 3 2.04 -17.36 -6.32
CA LYS A 3 0.77 -17.59 -7.03
C LYS A 3 0.92 -17.56 -8.57
N LYS A 4 2.13 -17.59 -9.11
CA LYS A 4 2.46 -17.51 -10.56
C LYS A 4 1.97 -16.21 -11.23
N LYS A 5 1.73 -15.16 -10.47
CA LYS A 5 1.32 -13.85 -10.98
C LYS A 5 2.52 -12.96 -11.28
N THR A 6 2.39 -12.10 -12.28
CA THR A 6 3.40 -11.08 -12.59
C THR A 6 3.12 -9.81 -11.77
N VAL A 7 4.18 -9.14 -11.31
CA VAL A 7 4.08 -7.99 -10.41
C VAL A 7 4.95 -6.85 -10.89
N GLY A 8 4.34 -5.70 -11.14
CA GLY A 8 5.04 -4.45 -11.32
C GLY A 8 5.05 -3.63 -10.03
N VAL A 9 6.18 -3.06 -9.66
CA VAL A 9 6.32 -2.19 -8.48
C VAL A 9 6.74 -0.80 -8.93
N ILE A 10 6.00 0.22 -8.51
CA ILE A 10 6.37 1.63 -8.64
C ILE A 10 6.75 2.09 -7.24
N ALA A 11 8.04 2.25 -6.98
CA ALA A 11 8.57 2.75 -5.72
C ALA A 11 8.78 4.27 -5.83
N ILE A 12 8.03 5.03 -5.04
CA ILE A 12 8.12 6.49 -5.05
C ILE A 12 9.00 6.93 -3.89
N ASP A 13 10.21 7.38 -4.21
CA ASP A 13 11.18 7.85 -3.24
C ASP A 13 11.00 9.33 -2.92
N PRO A 14 11.29 9.78 -1.69
CA PRO A 14 11.39 11.20 -1.42
C PRO A 14 12.45 11.82 -2.32
N SER A 15 12.11 12.97 -2.90
CA SER A 15 13.08 13.72 -3.69
C SER A 15 14.18 14.28 -2.80
N SER A 16 15.43 14.17 -3.26
CA SER A 16 16.53 14.91 -2.64
C SER A 16 16.34 16.40 -2.84
N SER A 17 16.30 17.17 -1.75
CA SER A 17 16.22 18.64 -1.80
C SER A 17 17.41 19.30 -2.55
N ARG A 18 18.52 18.57 -2.75
CA ARG A 18 19.73 19.07 -3.44
C ARG A 18 19.79 18.70 -4.92
N THR A 19 19.30 17.53 -5.31
CA THR A 19 19.48 17.02 -6.67
C THR A 19 18.16 16.88 -7.44
N GLY A 20 17.00 16.97 -6.75
CA GLY A 20 15.67 16.76 -7.34
C GLY A 20 15.43 15.32 -7.84
N GLY A 21 16.40 14.43 -7.64
CA GLY A 21 16.31 13.01 -8.01
C GLY A 21 15.88 12.12 -6.85
N ALA A 22 15.46 10.89 -7.16
CA ALA A 22 15.19 9.86 -6.15
C ALA A 22 16.45 9.59 -5.33
N LEU A 23 16.31 9.49 -4.00
CA LEU A 23 17.37 9.00 -3.16
C LEU A 23 17.62 7.53 -3.54
N LEU A 24 18.83 7.23 -4.01
CA LEU A 24 19.25 5.91 -4.54
C LEU A 24 19.07 4.73 -3.57
N GLY A 25 18.59 5.00 -2.33
CA GLY A 25 18.47 4.00 -1.28
C GLY A 25 17.43 2.89 -1.53
N ASP A 26 16.33 3.18 -2.22
CA ASP A 26 15.23 2.22 -2.30
C ASP A 26 15.49 1.08 -3.28
N ARG A 27 16.17 1.36 -4.38
CA ARG A 27 16.51 0.31 -5.35
C ARG A 27 17.45 -0.76 -4.79
N THR A 28 18.29 -0.40 -3.82
CA THR A 28 19.21 -1.34 -3.14
C THR A 28 18.51 -2.19 -2.07
N ARG A 29 17.31 -1.81 -1.64
CA ARG A 29 16.51 -2.56 -0.67
C ARG A 29 15.76 -3.74 -1.29
N PHE A 30 15.51 -3.70 -2.58
CA PHE A 30 14.86 -4.80 -3.28
C PHE A 30 15.89 -5.86 -3.67
N LEU A 31 15.91 -6.97 -2.93
CA LEU A 31 16.64 -8.17 -3.32
C LEU A 31 15.86 -8.85 -4.46
N LEU A 32 16.00 -8.30 -5.66
CA LEU A 32 15.39 -8.88 -6.85
C LEU A 32 16.29 -9.99 -7.40
N ASP A 33 15.68 -11.10 -7.73
CA ASP A 33 16.32 -12.10 -8.56
C ASP A 33 16.32 -11.59 -10.02
N PRO A 34 17.47 -11.28 -10.61
CA PRO A 34 17.53 -10.75 -11.97
C PRO A 34 17.07 -11.75 -13.04
N THR A 35 16.88 -13.01 -12.68
CA THR A 35 16.37 -14.06 -13.56
C THR A 35 14.85 -14.24 -13.48
N ASP A 36 14.17 -13.52 -12.57
CA ASP A 36 12.71 -13.55 -12.45
C ASP A 36 12.05 -12.47 -13.34
N ASP A 37 11.78 -12.80 -14.60
CA ASP A 37 11.08 -11.93 -15.56
C ASP A 37 9.65 -11.53 -15.15
N GLY A 38 9.12 -12.13 -14.09
CA GLY A 38 7.77 -11.83 -13.62
C GLY A 38 7.71 -10.73 -12.56
N VAL A 39 8.82 -10.09 -12.21
CA VAL A 39 8.87 -8.94 -11.28
C VAL A 39 9.63 -7.79 -11.94
N PHE A 40 9.00 -6.62 -11.96
CA PHE A 40 9.63 -5.39 -12.45
C PHE A 40 9.50 -4.29 -11.41
N VAL A 41 10.58 -3.57 -11.13
CA VAL A 41 10.59 -2.46 -10.18
C VAL A 41 11.06 -1.17 -10.86
N ARG A 42 10.25 -0.12 -10.73
CA ARG A 42 10.54 1.23 -11.19
C ARG A 42 10.59 2.19 -10.01
N SER A 43 11.74 2.79 -9.73
CA SER A 43 11.86 3.89 -8.76
C SER A 43 11.56 5.22 -9.43
N MET A 44 10.84 6.09 -8.72
CA MET A 44 10.49 7.45 -9.13
C MET A 44 10.74 8.42 -7.99
N ALA A 45 11.12 9.65 -8.30
CA ALA A 45 11.21 10.71 -7.31
C ALA A 45 9.84 11.38 -7.13
N ALA A 46 9.43 11.59 -5.89
CA ALA A 46 8.16 12.24 -5.56
C ALA A 46 8.08 13.71 -6.05
N LYS A 47 9.23 14.38 -6.32
CA LYS A 47 9.33 15.82 -6.62
C LYS A 47 8.32 16.64 -5.80
N ASP A 48 8.18 17.92 -6.04
CA ASP A 48 7.31 18.84 -5.28
C ASP A 48 5.79 18.62 -5.54
N PHE A 49 5.39 17.43 -5.94
CA PHE A 49 3.97 17.12 -6.17
C PHE A 49 3.27 16.84 -4.84
N LEU A 50 2.22 17.62 -4.57
CA LEU A 50 1.30 17.37 -3.47
C LEU A 50 0.71 15.96 -3.61
N GLY A 51 0.89 15.10 -2.59
CA GLY A 51 0.32 13.76 -2.58
C GLY A 51 1.31 12.60 -2.59
N GLY A 52 2.63 12.87 -2.48
CA GLY A 52 3.64 11.78 -2.42
C GLY A 52 3.77 10.98 -3.71
N LEU A 53 3.09 11.39 -4.79
CA LEU A 53 3.14 10.78 -6.10
C LEU A 53 4.01 11.61 -7.06
N SER A 54 4.46 11.02 -8.15
CA SER A 54 5.12 11.71 -9.26
C SER A 54 4.12 11.95 -10.39
N GLU A 55 4.28 13.02 -11.17
CA GLU A 55 3.49 13.25 -12.41
C GLU A 55 3.47 12.02 -13.33
N LEU A 56 4.57 11.28 -13.34
CA LEU A 56 4.71 10.09 -14.17
C LEU A 56 4.13 8.82 -13.54
N THR A 57 3.62 8.89 -12.30
CA THR A 57 3.09 7.68 -11.62
C THR A 57 1.90 7.12 -12.36
N PHE A 58 0.90 7.95 -12.66
CA PHE A 58 -0.31 7.51 -13.35
C PHE A 58 -0.03 6.98 -14.76
N PRO A 59 0.68 7.71 -15.65
CA PRO A 59 1.02 7.18 -16.98
C PRO A 59 1.81 5.88 -16.92
N THR A 60 2.77 5.75 -16.00
CA THR A 60 3.55 4.52 -15.83
C THR A 60 2.67 3.36 -15.37
N MET A 61 1.79 3.60 -14.42
CA MET A 61 0.84 2.59 -13.94
C MET A 61 -0.07 2.10 -15.09
N VAL A 62 -0.57 2.99 -15.94
CA VAL A 62 -1.40 2.63 -17.10
C VAL A 62 -0.64 1.72 -18.06
N VAL A 63 0.62 2.04 -18.36
CA VAL A 63 1.47 1.18 -19.19
C VAL A 63 1.72 -0.18 -18.53
N MET A 64 2.08 -0.19 -17.24
CA MET A 64 2.37 -1.42 -16.50
C MET A 64 1.15 -2.34 -16.38
N ARG A 65 -0.08 -1.79 -16.34
CA ARG A 65 -1.32 -2.59 -16.32
C ARG A 65 -1.51 -3.48 -17.55
N SER A 66 -0.90 -3.16 -18.68
CA SER A 66 -0.93 -4.01 -19.87
C SER A 66 0.03 -5.19 -19.79
N MET A 67 0.99 -5.17 -18.86
CA MET A 67 2.08 -6.14 -18.77
C MET A 67 2.04 -7.01 -17.51
N PHE A 68 1.44 -6.51 -16.41
CA PHE A 68 1.49 -7.17 -15.11
C PHE A 68 0.09 -7.46 -14.57
N ASP A 69 -0.06 -8.60 -13.86
CA ASP A 69 -1.30 -8.96 -13.16
C ASP A 69 -1.58 -8.04 -11.97
N PHE A 70 -0.52 -7.63 -11.25
CA PHE A 70 -0.59 -6.73 -10.10
C PHE A 70 0.38 -5.58 -10.28
N ILE A 71 -0.04 -4.38 -9.86
CA ILE A 71 0.82 -3.22 -9.73
C ILE A 71 0.78 -2.78 -8.28
N ILE A 72 1.95 -2.65 -7.68
CA ILE A 72 2.12 -2.13 -6.32
C ILE A 72 2.72 -0.73 -6.45
N VAL A 73 2.02 0.28 -5.92
CA VAL A 73 2.55 1.63 -5.80
C VAL A 73 2.96 1.81 -4.34
N GLU A 74 4.26 1.91 -4.09
CA GLU A 74 4.82 2.16 -2.77
C GLU A 74 5.04 3.66 -2.59
N THR A 75 4.48 4.20 -1.52
CA THR A 75 4.64 5.60 -1.13
C THR A 75 5.44 5.72 0.15
N VAL A 76 6.15 6.84 0.33
CA VAL A 76 7.06 7.06 1.46
C VAL A 76 6.33 7.80 2.57
N GLY A 77 5.84 7.07 3.54
CA GLY A 77 5.25 7.65 4.73
C GLY A 77 3.75 7.93 4.60
N VAL A 78 3.13 8.34 5.69
CA VAL A 78 1.72 8.71 5.80
C VAL A 78 1.65 10.17 6.23
N GLY A 79 1.57 11.07 5.29
CA GLY A 79 1.37 12.49 5.48
C GLY A 79 0.01 12.97 4.98
N GLN A 80 -0.35 14.22 5.28
CA GLN A 80 -1.57 14.83 4.75
C GLN A 80 -1.60 14.93 3.22
N SER A 81 -0.45 14.75 2.57
CA SER A 81 -0.28 14.79 1.13
C SER A 81 -0.52 13.47 0.42
N GLU A 82 -0.69 12.36 1.16
CA GLU A 82 -0.81 11.01 0.57
C GLU A 82 -2.26 10.56 0.34
N THR A 83 -3.23 11.42 0.62
CA THR A 83 -4.66 11.17 0.32
C THR A 83 -4.89 10.88 -1.15
N ASN A 84 -4.09 11.45 -2.04
CA ASN A 84 -4.25 11.33 -3.49
C ASN A 84 -3.88 9.93 -4.03
N VAL A 85 -3.24 9.06 -3.23
CA VAL A 85 -2.97 7.68 -3.67
C VAL A 85 -4.26 6.92 -3.97
N LYS A 86 -5.34 7.21 -3.24
CA LYS A 86 -6.65 6.60 -3.44
C LYS A 86 -7.23 6.86 -4.82
N ASP A 87 -6.90 8.01 -5.41
CA ASP A 87 -7.41 8.42 -6.72
C ASP A 87 -6.74 7.68 -7.89
N VAL A 88 -5.60 7.02 -7.63
CA VAL A 88 -4.82 6.35 -8.68
C VAL A 88 -4.75 4.83 -8.54
N VAL A 89 -5.18 4.27 -7.41
CA VAL A 89 -5.14 2.81 -7.17
C VAL A 89 -6.52 2.23 -6.87
N ASP A 90 -6.71 0.96 -7.17
CA ASP A 90 -7.98 0.26 -6.91
C ASP A 90 -8.17 -0.07 -5.42
N SER A 91 -7.07 -0.22 -4.66
CA SER A 91 -7.09 -0.56 -3.23
C SER A 91 -5.89 0.02 -2.51
N VAL A 92 -6.11 0.56 -1.33
CA VAL A 92 -5.07 1.10 -0.46
C VAL A 92 -4.81 0.16 0.70
N VAL A 93 -3.55 -0.23 0.86
CA VAL A 93 -3.06 -1.05 1.98
C VAL A 93 -2.23 -0.16 2.90
N LEU A 94 -2.72 0.10 4.11
CA LEU A 94 -1.98 0.83 5.14
C LEU A 94 -1.11 -0.14 5.93
N CYS A 95 0.20 0.07 5.92
CA CYS A 95 1.16 -0.69 6.72
C CYS A 95 1.44 0.02 8.04
N VAL A 96 1.16 -0.65 9.16
CA VAL A 96 1.39 -0.15 10.52
C VAL A 96 2.47 -0.98 11.18
N GLN A 97 3.46 -0.33 11.79
CA GLN A 97 4.47 -1.02 12.57
C GLN A 97 4.04 -1.11 14.04
N PRO A 98 4.11 -2.29 14.70
CA PRO A 98 3.72 -2.42 16.10
C PRO A 98 4.66 -1.61 17.00
N GLY A 99 4.07 -0.93 18.00
CA GLY A 99 4.81 -0.17 19.01
C GLY A 99 5.41 1.17 18.56
N SER A 100 5.12 1.63 17.34
CA SER A 100 5.63 2.91 16.82
C SER A 100 4.89 4.14 17.38
N GLY A 101 3.77 3.95 18.08
CA GLY A 101 2.92 5.08 18.51
C GLY A 101 2.13 5.74 17.38
N ASP A 102 2.41 5.34 16.15
CA ASP A 102 1.81 5.92 14.93
C ASP A 102 0.31 5.65 14.86
N THR A 103 -0.16 4.53 15.44
CA THR A 103 -1.58 4.15 15.43
C THR A 103 -2.47 5.27 16.00
N ILE A 104 -2.04 5.88 17.11
CA ILE A 104 -2.78 6.99 17.74
C ILE A 104 -2.69 8.27 16.89
N GLN A 105 -1.56 8.52 16.27
CA GLN A 105 -1.38 9.68 15.39
C GLN A 105 -2.21 9.53 14.11
N PHE A 106 -2.27 8.35 13.53
CA PHE A 106 -3.10 8.05 12.37
C PHE A 106 -4.59 8.22 12.69
N MET A 107 -5.04 7.81 13.88
CA MET A 107 -6.41 8.07 14.33
C MET A 107 -6.75 9.55 14.41
N LYS A 108 -5.82 10.38 14.87
CA LYS A 108 -6.02 11.82 15.00
C LYS A 108 -5.97 12.57 13.67
N SER A 109 -5.26 12.07 12.69
CA SER A 109 -5.05 12.73 11.39
C SER A 109 -6.13 12.38 10.35
N GLY A 110 -7.08 11.51 10.65
CA GLY A 110 -8.11 11.07 9.70
C GLY A 110 -7.60 10.09 8.64
N ILE A 111 -6.36 9.63 8.72
CA ILE A 111 -5.74 8.71 7.73
C ILE A 111 -6.50 7.38 7.64
N PHE A 112 -7.23 6.97 8.67
CA PHE A 112 -8.03 5.75 8.65
C PHE A 112 -9.27 5.79 7.75
N GLU A 113 -9.57 6.93 7.14
CA GLU A 113 -10.64 7.03 6.12
C GLU A 113 -10.14 6.60 4.73
N ILE A 114 -8.83 6.38 4.57
CA ILE A 114 -8.20 6.13 3.27
C ILE A 114 -8.06 4.62 2.97
N PRO A 115 -7.54 3.77 3.91
CA PRO A 115 -7.21 2.39 3.58
C PRO A 115 -8.43 1.49 3.41
N ASP A 116 -8.29 0.55 2.51
CA ASP A 116 -9.22 -0.56 2.34
C ASP A 116 -8.80 -1.78 3.17
N ILE A 117 -7.50 -1.90 3.46
CA ILE A 117 -6.91 -2.99 4.23
C ILE A 117 -5.84 -2.41 5.15
N ILE A 118 -5.78 -2.85 6.41
CA ILE A 118 -4.73 -2.47 7.36
C ILE A 118 -3.86 -3.70 7.64
N VAL A 119 -2.55 -3.53 7.54
CA VAL A 119 -1.56 -4.59 7.77
C VAL A 119 -0.62 -4.20 8.90
N ILE A 120 -0.63 -4.98 9.97
CA ILE A 120 0.37 -4.89 11.03
C ILE A 120 1.60 -5.66 10.56
N THR A 121 2.66 -4.92 10.22
CA THR A 121 3.95 -5.49 9.79
C THR A 121 4.78 -5.93 10.99
N LYS A 122 5.89 -6.66 10.77
CA LYS A 122 6.79 -7.13 11.84
C LYS A 122 6.07 -7.79 13.01
N SER A 123 4.99 -8.51 12.71
CA SER A 123 4.11 -9.08 13.73
C SER A 123 4.68 -10.34 14.42
N ASP A 124 5.91 -10.71 14.09
CA ASP A 124 6.76 -11.61 14.87
C ASP A 124 7.13 -11.06 16.25
N ILE A 125 6.99 -9.73 16.47
CA ILE A 125 7.03 -9.10 17.79
C ILE A 125 5.63 -9.24 18.43
N GLU A 126 5.32 -10.45 18.94
CA GLU A 126 3.96 -10.86 19.29
C GLU A 126 3.24 -9.92 20.26
N ASN A 127 3.88 -9.54 21.36
CA ASN A 127 3.25 -8.70 22.40
C ASN A 127 2.81 -7.35 21.83
N LEU A 128 3.69 -6.68 21.09
CA LEU A 128 3.40 -5.38 20.51
C LEU A 128 2.37 -5.49 19.39
N SER A 129 2.45 -6.52 18.56
CA SER A 129 1.50 -6.73 17.48
C SER A 129 0.09 -7.08 17.98
N ASN A 130 -0.01 -7.80 19.12
CA ASN A 130 -1.30 -8.07 19.78
C ASN A 130 -1.91 -6.80 20.35
N LEU A 131 -1.10 -5.96 21.00
CA LEU A 131 -1.54 -4.66 21.52
C LEU A 131 -2.07 -3.77 20.38
N THR A 132 -1.27 -3.59 19.30
CA THR A 132 -1.67 -2.80 18.14
C THR A 132 -2.95 -3.34 17.49
N MET A 133 -3.09 -4.67 17.39
CA MET A 133 -4.31 -5.30 16.88
C MET A 133 -5.53 -4.95 17.75
N SER A 134 -5.38 -4.98 19.08
CA SER A 134 -6.44 -4.62 20.02
C SER A 134 -6.83 -3.14 19.89
N GLU A 135 -5.85 -2.25 19.81
CA GLU A 135 -6.08 -0.82 19.61
C GLU A 135 -6.84 -0.52 18.31
N LEU A 136 -6.41 -1.13 17.20
CA LEU A 136 -7.06 -0.99 15.91
C LEU A 136 -8.49 -1.53 15.92
N ASN A 137 -8.72 -2.71 16.52
CA ASN A 137 -10.06 -3.29 16.64
C ASN A 137 -11.00 -2.44 17.49
N ASN A 138 -10.51 -1.87 18.60
CA ASN A 138 -11.28 -0.95 19.44
C ASN A 138 -11.63 0.35 18.69
N SER A 139 -10.82 0.71 17.73
CA SER A 139 -10.98 1.93 16.92
C SER A 139 -11.77 1.70 15.63
N LYS A 140 -12.22 0.47 15.35
CA LYS A 140 -12.97 0.14 14.11
C LYS A 140 -14.20 1.02 13.88
N ASN A 141 -14.86 1.49 14.94
CA ASN A 141 -16.02 2.39 14.84
C ASN A 141 -15.66 3.77 14.24
N TYR A 142 -14.37 4.12 14.22
CA TYR A 142 -13.86 5.34 13.60
C TYR A 142 -13.42 5.11 12.15
N PHE A 143 -13.30 3.85 11.71
CA PHE A 143 -13.00 3.52 10.34
C PHE A 143 -14.30 3.64 9.54
N LYS A 144 -14.48 4.77 8.91
CA LYS A 144 -15.59 4.91 7.99
C LYS A 144 -15.29 4.10 6.73
N SER A 145 -15.89 2.93 6.64
CA SER A 145 -15.98 2.22 5.37
C SER A 145 -16.75 3.10 4.38
N VAL A 146 -16.07 3.47 3.32
CA VAL A 146 -16.76 3.99 2.14
C VAL A 146 -17.39 2.77 1.46
N ASN A 147 -18.71 2.78 1.25
CA ASN A 147 -19.42 1.77 0.45
C ASN A 147 -19.54 0.36 1.09
N ASP A 148 -19.90 0.23 2.36
CA ASP A 148 -20.16 -1.07 3.03
C ASP A 148 -18.98 -2.08 3.02
N TRP A 149 -17.78 -1.66 2.68
CA TRP A 149 -16.59 -2.51 2.78
C TRP A 149 -16.08 -2.58 4.23
N ASP A 150 -15.97 -3.78 4.80
CA ASP A 150 -15.39 -3.96 6.13
C ASP A 150 -13.85 -3.99 6.03
N ILE A 151 -13.21 -3.00 6.65
CA ILE A 151 -11.75 -2.86 6.61
C ILE A 151 -11.11 -3.99 7.42
N GLY A 152 -10.43 -4.89 6.72
CA GLY A 152 -9.69 -5.99 7.32
C GLY A 152 -8.42 -5.51 8.01
N VAL A 153 -8.16 -6.01 9.24
CA VAL A 153 -6.87 -5.83 9.92
C VAL A 153 -6.13 -7.16 9.94
N LEU A 154 -4.97 -7.20 9.31
CA LEU A 154 -4.18 -8.41 9.12
C LEU A 154 -2.80 -8.27 9.78
N LYS A 155 -2.19 -9.41 10.10
CA LYS A 155 -0.82 -9.50 10.60
C LYS A 155 0.09 -10.15 9.57
N THR A 156 1.27 -9.56 9.36
CA THR A 156 2.30 -10.12 8.48
C THR A 156 3.67 -10.04 9.12
N SER A 157 4.54 -10.98 8.79
CA SER A 157 5.96 -10.92 9.12
C SER A 157 6.80 -11.38 7.93
N ALA A 158 7.63 -10.51 7.40
CA ALA A 158 8.59 -10.85 6.35
C ALA A 158 9.68 -11.80 6.89
N THR A 159 10.15 -11.58 8.12
CA THR A 159 11.18 -12.38 8.77
C THR A 159 10.73 -13.84 8.99
N LYS A 160 9.47 -14.02 9.37
CA LYS A 160 8.88 -15.35 9.62
C LYS A 160 8.08 -15.88 8.43
N ASN A 161 8.00 -15.11 7.36
CA ASN A 161 7.30 -15.45 6.11
C ASN A 161 5.85 -15.94 6.35
N TYR A 162 5.06 -15.19 7.13
CA TYR A 162 3.65 -15.52 7.36
C TYR A 162 2.73 -14.31 7.14
N GLY A 163 1.44 -14.62 6.93
CA GLY A 163 0.35 -13.65 6.77
C GLY A 163 0.15 -13.14 5.35
N PHE A 164 1.08 -13.41 4.42
CA PHE A 164 1.01 -12.92 3.04
C PHE A 164 -0.09 -13.60 2.22
N ASP A 165 -0.37 -14.88 2.46
CA ASP A 165 -1.50 -15.54 1.78
C ASP A 165 -2.84 -14.89 2.15
N ARG A 166 -3.04 -14.57 3.43
CA ARG A 166 -4.24 -13.86 3.89
C ARG A 166 -4.33 -12.46 3.30
N LEU A 167 -3.21 -11.74 3.22
CA LEU A 167 -3.18 -10.42 2.59
C LEU A 167 -3.55 -10.52 1.10
N TYR A 168 -2.99 -11.49 0.38
CA TYR A 168 -3.34 -11.75 -1.00
C TYR A 168 -4.83 -12.05 -1.17
N ASP A 169 -5.38 -12.93 -0.34
CA ASP A 169 -6.80 -13.28 -0.38
C ASP A 169 -7.70 -12.07 -0.09
N GLU A 170 -7.30 -11.18 0.82
CA GLU A 170 -8.06 -9.97 1.14
C GLU A 170 -8.02 -8.95 0.00
N VAL A 171 -6.88 -8.78 -0.65
CA VAL A 171 -6.76 -7.95 -1.87
C VAL A 171 -7.64 -8.52 -2.98
N CYS A 172 -7.66 -9.84 -3.18
CA CYS A 172 -8.53 -10.49 -4.15
C CYS A 172 -10.02 -10.32 -3.81
N LYS A 173 -10.41 -10.41 -2.56
CA LYS A 173 -11.80 -10.15 -2.11
C LYS A 173 -12.20 -8.70 -2.41
N ARG A 174 -11.33 -7.73 -2.11
CA ARG A 174 -11.58 -6.32 -2.42
C ARG A 174 -11.81 -6.13 -3.91
N TRP A 175 -10.98 -6.73 -4.74
CA TRP A 175 -11.13 -6.71 -6.19
C TRP A 175 -12.49 -7.26 -6.64
N VAL A 176 -12.92 -8.40 -6.11
CA VAL A 176 -14.23 -9.00 -6.42
C VAL A 176 -15.37 -8.08 -5.98
N TYR A 177 -15.25 -7.48 -4.79
CA TYR A 177 -16.23 -6.52 -4.27
C TYR A 177 -16.40 -5.31 -5.21
N LEU A 178 -15.29 -4.67 -5.60
CA LEU A 178 -15.30 -3.51 -6.51
C LEU A 178 -15.97 -3.84 -7.86
N ASN A 179 -15.67 -5.02 -8.41
CA ASN A 179 -16.28 -5.46 -9.66
C ASN A 179 -17.78 -5.73 -9.50
N SER A 180 -18.21 -6.35 -8.39
CA SER A 180 -19.62 -6.68 -8.15
C SER A 180 -20.53 -5.45 -7.99
N LYS A 181 -19.95 -4.34 -7.53
CA LYS A 181 -20.66 -3.07 -7.31
C LYS A 181 -20.51 -2.07 -8.48
N ASN A 182 -19.79 -2.44 -9.54
CA ASN A 182 -19.38 -1.53 -10.63
C ASN A 182 -18.56 -0.31 -10.16
N GLU A 183 -18.04 -0.36 -8.93
CA GLU A 183 -17.27 0.75 -8.34
C GLU A 183 -15.91 0.91 -9.00
N LEU A 184 -15.31 -0.19 -9.50
CA LEU A 184 -14.04 -0.16 -10.20
C LEU A 184 -14.04 0.79 -11.40
N VAL A 185 -15.11 0.78 -12.18
CA VAL A 185 -15.26 1.67 -13.35
C VAL A 185 -15.39 3.11 -12.88
N ASN A 186 -16.20 3.36 -11.86
CA ASN A 186 -16.42 4.71 -11.32
C ASN A 186 -15.11 5.30 -10.72
N GLN A 187 -14.35 4.50 -9.97
CA GLN A 187 -13.05 4.94 -9.42
C GLN A 187 -12.01 5.28 -10.49
N ARG A 188 -12.07 4.62 -11.65
CA ARG A 188 -11.09 4.81 -12.73
C ARG A 188 -11.45 5.93 -13.71
N ILE A 189 -12.68 6.45 -13.65
CA ILE A 189 -13.18 7.52 -14.53
C ILE A 189 -13.23 8.87 -13.79
N SER A 190 -13.33 8.86 -12.45
CA SER A 190 -13.29 10.05 -11.60
C SER A 190 -11.88 10.63 -11.53
#